data_7d7423194d8b6b0eb9d96ba6e5901084
#
_entry.id   7d7423194d8b6b0eb9d96ba6e5901084
#
_cell.length_a   1.000
_cell.length_b   1.000
_cell.length_c   1.000
_cell.angle_alpha   90.00
_cell.angle_beta   90.00
_cell.angle_gamma   90.00
#
_symmetry.space_group_name_H-M   'P 1'
#
loop_
_entity.id
_entity.type
_entity.pdbx_description
1 polymer ?
#
loop_
_entity_poly.entity_id
_entity_poly.type
_entity_poly.pdbx_seq_one_letter_code
_entity_poly.pdbx_strand_id
1 'polypeptide(L)'
;MTPTLTSYLVGQRTPIPYEDAISHQFLRDAASLNLPHDRLAFWLAQDRIYAGQAYPRFIAFLITKIPLDSSDETIRDRSRRTLQVLVGCLDNIVREVNFFEDTARKYDLDIGAVKPGEGQVWFERKATRDYTAEMARIASLGSLEDGLVFLWAMEKVKVARFLGEPLFCILIALTRST
;
A
#
# COMPACT_ATOMS: atom_id res chain seq x y z
N MET A 1 18.34 -2.21 27.42
CA MET A 1 18.23 -2.71 26.04
C MET A 1 18.06 -1.52 25.11
N THR A 2 18.87 -1.43 24.07
CA THR A 2 18.70 -0.39 23.06
C THR A 2 17.43 -0.67 22.27
N PRO A 3 16.53 0.31 22.08
CA PRO A 3 15.32 0.08 21.29
C PRO A 3 15.67 -0.26 19.84
N THR A 4 14.87 -1.11 19.21
CA THR A 4 15.02 -1.35 17.77
C THR A 4 14.63 -0.10 16.99
N LEU A 5 15.12 0.04 15.75
CA LEU A 5 14.75 1.16 14.87
C LEU A 5 13.22 1.26 14.71
N THR A 6 12.55 0.14 14.54
CA THR A 6 11.08 0.11 14.38
C THR A 6 10.36 0.54 15.66
N SER A 7 10.83 0.15 16.85
CA SER A 7 10.28 0.62 18.13
C SER A 7 10.50 2.12 18.31
N TYR A 8 11.66 2.62 17.90
CA TYR A 8 11.95 4.05 17.91
C TYR A 8 11.03 4.83 16.99
N LEU A 9 10.85 4.37 15.75
CA LEU A 9 9.99 5.03 14.75
C LEU A 9 8.51 5.08 15.19
N VAL A 10 7.98 3.99 15.76
CA VAL A 10 6.60 3.98 16.29
C VAL A 10 6.43 4.94 17.48
N GLY A 11 7.47 5.10 18.29
CA GLY A 11 7.45 5.99 19.45
C GLY A 11 7.63 7.49 19.12
N GLN A 12 7.83 7.86 17.85
CA GLN A 12 7.97 9.27 17.47
C GLN A 12 6.63 10.00 17.59
N ARG A 13 6.71 11.22 18.14
CA ARG A 13 5.56 12.13 18.16
C ARG A 13 5.36 12.73 16.77
N THR A 14 4.23 12.42 16.16
CA THR A 14 3.81 12.98 14.88
C THR A 14 2.60 13.91 15.09
N PRO A 15 2.36 14.89 14.19
CA PRO A 15 1.17 15.74 14.27
C PRO A 15 -0.14 14.97 14.26
N ILE A 16 -0.18 13.82 13.59
CA ILE A 16 -1.29 12.87 13.62
C ILE A 16 -0.78 11.60 14.30
N PRO A 17 -1.33 11.20 15.45
CA PRO A 17 -0.95 9.98 16.13
C PRO A 17 -1.15 8.74 15.26
N TYR A 18 -0.29 7.74 15.43
CA TYR A 18 -0.39 6.48 14.70
C TYR A 18 -1.74 5.79 14.94
N GLU A 19 -2.27 5.87 16.16
CA GLU A 19 -3.56 5.32 16.56
C GLU A 19 -4.72 5.88 15.73
N ASP A 20 -4.68 7.15 15.36
CA ASP A 20 -5.71 7.80 14.53
C ASP A 20 -5.73 7.21 13.11
N ALA A 21 -4.56 6.81 12.60
CA ALA A 21 -4.45 6.19 11.28
C ALA A 21 -5.04 4.77 11.22
N ILE A 22 -5.05 4.05 12.34
CA ILE A 22 -5.47 2.64 12.41
C ILE A 22 -6.84 2.43 13.08
N SER A 23 -7.43 3.47 13.67
CA SER A 23 -8.70 3.39 14.41
C SER A 23 -9.84 4.20 13.79
N HIS A 24 -9.72 4.61 12.52
CA HIS A 24 -10.73 5.40 11.85
C HIS A 24 -12.05 4.64 11.70
N GLN A 25 -13.20 5.36 11.77
CA GLN A 25 -14.54 4.76 11.67
C GLN A 25 -14.74 3.93 10.39
N PHE A 26 -14.21 4.40 9.26
CA PHE A 26 -14.22 3.67 7.99
C PHE A 26 -13.69 2.22 8.14
N LEU A 27 -12.62 2.04 8.90
CA LEU A 27 -12.01 0.72 9.10
C LEU A 27 -12.89 -0.19 9.96
N ARG A 28 -13.56 0.38 10.96
CA ARG A 28 -14.51 -0.35 11.80
C ARG A 28 -15.76 -0.76 11.01
N ASP A 29 -16.28 0.14 10.17
CA ASP A 29 -17.45 -0.14 9.33
C ASP A 29 -17.10 -1.20 8.27
N ALA A 30 -15.91 -1.14 7.68
CA ALA A 30 -15.43 -2.16 6.76
C ALA A 30 -15.28 -3.52 7.45
N ALA A 31 -14.64 -3.58 8.62
CA ALA A 31 -14.44 -4.81 9.38
C ALA A 31 -15.75 -5.46 9.86
N SER A 32 -16.76 -4.65 10.16
CA SER A 32 -18.10 -5.13 10.60
C SER A 32 -19.08 -5.35 9.43
N LEU A 33 -18.62 -5.24 8.19
CA LEU A 33 -19.44 -5.38 6.96
C LEU A 33 -20.59 -4.35 6.85
N ASN A 34 -20.46 -3.24 7.55
CA ASN A 34 -21.46 -2.15 7.56
C ASN A 34 -21.14 -1.05 6.54
N LEU A 35 -20.06 -1.21 5.76
CA LEU A 35 -19.66 -0.21 4.77
C LEU A 35 -20.61 -0.28 3.56
N PRO A 36 -21.26 0.82 3.16
CA PRO A 36 -22.08 0.86 1.94
C PRO A 36 -21.26 0.49 0.71
N HIS A 37 -21.87 -0.21 -0.25
CA HIS A 37 -21.20 -0.72 -1.45
C HIS A 37 -20.57 0.39 -2.30
N ASP A 38 -21.23 1.54 -2.44
CA ASP A 38 -20.71 2.71 -3.16
C ASP A 38 -19.44 3.28 -2.50
N ARG A 39 -19.39 3.28 -1.17
CA ARG A 39 -18.21 3.70 -0.42
C ARG A 39 -17.07 2.71 -0.53
N LEU A 40 -17.38 1.42 -0.52
CA LEU A 40 -16.40 0.36 -0.73
C LEU A 40 -15.83 0.44 -2.15
N ALA A 41 -16.69 0.56 -3.18
CA ALA A 41 -16.28 0.71 -4.57
C ALA A 41 -15.40 1.94 -4.78
N PHE A 42 -15.79 3.08 -4.20
CA PHE A 42 -14.99 4.31 -4.23
C PHE A 42 -13.60 4.12 -3.61
N TRP A 43 -13.53 3.48 -2.44
CA TRP A 43 -12.25 3.22 -1.79
C TRP A 43 -11.37 2.28 -2.60
N LEU A 44 -11.91 1.17 -3.11
CA LEU A 44 -11.19 0.23 -3.97
C LEU A 44 -10.68 0.91 -5.26
N ALA A 45 -11.46 1.82 -5.84
CA ALA A 45 -11.04 2.60 -7.00
C ALA A 45 -9.80 3.45 -6.71
N GLN A 46 -9.74 4.11 -5.55
CA GLN A 46 -8.59 4.90 -5.14
C GLN A 46 -7.38 4.02 -4.79
N ASP A 47 -7.60 2.92 -4.10
CA ASP A 47 -6.55 1.97 -3.72
C ASP A 47 -5.94 1.29 -4.95
N ARG A 48 -6.75 0.97 -5.96
CA ARG A 48 -6.28 0.45 -7.25
C ARG A 48 -5.32 1.41 -7.97
N ILE A 49 -5.54 2.73 -7.92
CA ILE A 49 -4.63 3.72 -8.50
C ILE A 49 -3.28 3.66 -7.78
N TYR A 50 -3.31 3.65 -6.46
CA TYR A 50 -2.11 3.50 -5.64
C TYR A 50 -1.40 2.17 -5.93
N ALA A 51 -2.11 1.05 -5.79
CA ALA A 51 -1.55 -0.29 -5.87
C ALA A 51 -1.08 -0.66 -7.29
N GLY A 52 -1.87 -0.31 -8.32
CA GLY A 52 -1.57 -0.69 -9.70
C GLY A 52 -0.59 0.25 -10.43
N GLN A 53 -0.37 1.46 -9.92
CA GLN A 53 0.43 2.46 -10.63
C GLN A 53 1.60 3.01 -9.81
N ALA A 54 1.33 3.53 -8.62
CA ALA A 54 2.35 4.21 -7.83
C ALA A 54 3.29 3.24 -7.11
N TYR A 55 2.73 2.23 -6.46
CA TYR A 55 3.51 1.29 -5.67
C TYR A 55 4.55 0.50 -6.50
N PRO A 56 4.21 -0.10 -7.66
CA PRO A 56 5.20 -0.79 -8.47
C PRO A 56 6.34 0.12 -8.93
N ARG A 57 6.03 1.36 -9.32
CA ARG A 57 7.04 2.35 -9.70
C ARG A 57 7.95 2.72 -8.53
N PHE A 58 7.36 2.95 -7.35
CA PHE A 58 8.09 3.23 -6.13
C PHE A 58 9.09 2.11 -5.82
N ILE A 59 8.66 0.86 -5.80
CA ILE A 59 9.53 -0.30 -5.54
C ILE A 59 10.62 -0.42 -6.61
N ALA A 60 10.27 -0.25 -7.89
CA ALA A 60 11.26 -0.29 -8.98
C ALA A 60 12.35 0.76 -8.80
N PHE A 61 12.01 2.00 -8.41
CA PHE A 61 13.00 3.03 -8.10
C PHE A 61 13.89 2.65 -6.91
N LEU A 62 13.36 2.03 -5.87
CA LEU A 62 14.18 1.57 -4.74
C LEU A 62 15.16 0.48 -5.18
N ILE A 63 14.74 -0.44 -6.03
CA ILE A 63 15.61 -1.49 -6.59
C ILE A 63 16.81 -0.87 -7.33
N THR A 64 16.62 0.21 -8.08
CA THR A 64 17.72 0.87 -8.80
C THR A 64 18.76 1.51 -7.88
N LYS A 65 18.43 1.74 -6.61
CA LYS A 65 19.32 2.34 -5.61
C LYS A 65 20.13 1.31 -4.81
N ILE A 66 19.89 0.02 -5.01
CA ILE A 66 20.59 -1.03 -4.27
C ILE A 66 22.03 -1.14 -4.79
N PRO A 67 23.07 -1.07 -3.92
CA PRO A 67 24.47 -1.23 -4.32
C PRO A 67 24.79 -2.72 -4.58
N LEU A 68 24.42 -3.23 -5.76
CA LEU A 68 24.59 -4.64 -6.13
C LEU A 68 26.04 -5.01 -6.53
N ASP A 69 26.85 -4.02 -6.86
CA ASP A 69 28.24 -4.15 -7.36
C ASP A 69 29.31 -3.97 -6.28
N SER A 70 28.90 -3.87 -5.00
CA SER A 70 29.85 -3.66 -3.90
C SER A 70 30.85 -4.82 -3.77
N SER A 71 32.13 -4.50 -3.58
CA SER A 71 33.17 -5.48 -3.25
C SER A 71 33.08 -5.97 -1.79
N ASP A 72 32.43 -5.22 -0.90
CA ASP A 72 32.19 -5.61 0.51
C ASP A 72 31.11 -6.69 0.59
N GLU A 73 31.47 -7.83 1.16
CA GLU A 73 30.58 -8.99 1.29
C GLU A 73 29.37 -8.69 2.17
N THR A 74 29.55 -7.92 3.25
CA THR A 74 28.45 -7.53 4.15
C THR A 74 27.41 -6.65 3.43
N ILE A 75 27.91 -5.73 2.59
CA ILE A 75 27.04 -4.88 1.76
C ILE A 75 26.33 -5.72 0.72
N ARG A 76 27.03 -6.64 0.04
CA ARG A 76 26.41 -7.55 -0.94
C ARG A 76 25.30 -8.39 -0.34
N ASP A 77 25.51 -8.95 0.84
CA ASP A 77 24.51 -9.79 1.50
C ASP A 77 23.28 -8.98 1.95
N ARG A 78 23.51 -7.75 2.41
CA ARG A 78 22.41 -6.82 2.72
C ARG A 78 21.65 -6.45 1.45
N SER A 79 22.35 -6.14 0.37
CA SER A 79 21.78 -5.80 -0.93
C SER A 79 20.90 -6.92 -1.48
N ARG A 80 21.37 -8.18 -1.42
CA ARG A 80 20.60 -9.34 -1.86
C ARG A 80 19.32 -9.50 -1.04
N ARG A 81 19.40 -9.39 0.30
CA ARG A 81 18.20 -9.46 1.16
C ARG A 81 17.22 -8.33 0.87
N THR A 82 17.72 -7.10 0.69
CA THR A 82 16.88 -5.95 0.32
C THR A 82 16.19 -6.19 -1.02
N LEU A 83 16.92 -6.66 -2.03
CA LEU A 83 16.35 -7.01 -3.33
C LEU A 83 15.24 -8.07 -3.21
N GLN A 84 15.50 -9.14 -2.46
CA GLN A 84 14.49 -10.20 -2.24
C GLN A 84 13.20 -9.66 -1.60
N VAL A 85 13.32 -8.78 -0.60
CA VAL A 85 12.16 -8.13 0.03
C VAL A 85 11.39 -7.28 -0.99
N LEU A 86 12.08 -6.43 -1.76
CA LEU A 86 11.43 -5.56 -2.74
C LEU A 86 10.77 -6.34 -3.87
N VAL A 87 11.39 -7.42 -4.35
CA VAL A 87 10.77 -8.34 -5.33
C VAL A 87 9.52 -9.01 -4.72
N GLY A 88 9.59 -9.44 -3.47
CA GLY A 88 8.42 -9.96 -2.76
C GLY A 88 7.28 -8.96 -2.65
N CYS A 89 7.60 -7.67 -2.43
CA CYS A 89 6.60 -6.59 -2.44
C CYS A 89 5.94 -6.43 -3.82
N LEU A 90 6.71 -6.52 -4.91
CA LEU A 90 6.15 -6.48 -6.27
C LEU A 90 5.22 -7.65 -6.56
N ASP A 91 5.63 -8.87 -6.20
CA ASP A 91 4.80 -10.06 -6.38
C ASP A 91 3.49 -9.95 -5.59
N ASN A 92 3.58 -9.46 -4.36
CA ASN A 92 2.40 -9.28 -3.51
C ASN A 92 1.42 -8.25 -4.09
N ILE A 93 1.91 -7.09 -4.55
CA ILE A 93 1.02 -6.04 -5.08
C ILE A 93 0.34 -6.45 -6.38
N VAL A 94 1.00 -7.24 -7.23
CA VAL A 94 0.37 -7.81 -8.44
C VAL A 94 -0.80 -8.73 -8.07
N ARG A 95 -0.62 -9.59 -7.08
CA ARG A 95 -1.70 -10.45 -6.57
C ARG A 95 -2.85 -9.64 -5.97
N GLU A 96 -2.54 -8.57 -5.25
CA GLU A 96 -3.54 -7.69 -4.65
C GLU A 96 -4.37 -6.95 -5.70
N VAL A 97 -3.76 -6.43 -6.75
CA VAL A 97 -4.45 -5.76 -7.86
C VAL A 97 -5.36 -6.73 -8.60
N ASN A 98 -4.88 -7.93 -8.93
CA ASN A 98 -5.70 -8.96 -9.57
C ASN A 98 -6.90 -9.34 -8.70
N PHE A 99 -6.70 -9.47 -7.40
CA PHE A 99 -7.77 -9.76 -6.45
C PHE A 99 -8.83 -8.64 -6.40
N PHE A 100 -8.43 -7.36 -6.45
CA PHE A 100 -9.38 -6.24 -6.52
C PHE A 100 -10.22 -6.30 -7.78
N GLU A 101 -9.61 -6.57 -8.93
CA GLU A 101 -10.32 -6.67 -10.21
C GLU A 101 -11.29 -7.85 -10.24
N ASP A 102 -10.89 -9.01 -9.75
CA ASP A 102 -11.75 -10.19 -9.68
C ASP A 102 -12.91 -9.97 -8.71
N THR A 103 -12.67 -9.34 -7.57
CA THR A 103 -13.71 -9.01 -6.60
C THR A 103 -14.69 -7.99 -7.16
N ALA A 104 -14.19 -6.94 -7.80
CA ALA A 104 -15.04 -5.93 -8.43
C ALA A 104 -15.94 -6.56 -9.49
N ARG A 105 -15.39 -7.43 -10.33
CA ARG A 105 -16.16 -8.16 -11.36
C ARG A 105 -17.22 -9.07 -10.75
N LYS A 106 -16.87 -9.80 -9.69
CA LYS A 106 -17.77 -10.73 -9.01
C LYS A 106 -18.97 -10.05 -8.36
N TYR A 107 -18.78 -8.85 -7.82
CA TYR A 107 -19.82 -8.11 -7.07
C TYR A 107 -20.38 -6.91 -7.81
N ASP A 108 -20.09 -6.81 -9.12
CA ASP A 108 -20.52 -5.69 -9.98
C ASP A 108 -20.20 -4.31 -9.36
N LEU A 109 -19.00 -4.19 -8.76
CA LEU A 109 -18.52 -2.94 -8.21
C LEU A 109 -17.86 -2.12 -9.31
N ASP A 110 -18.32 -0.90 -9.51
CA ASP A 110 -17.63 0.06 -10.37
C ASP A 110 -16.39 0.62 -9.62
N ILE A 111 -15.24 -0.02 -9.86
CA ILE A 111 -13.95 0.47 -9.34
C ILE A 111 -13.20 1.33 -10.36
N GLY A 112 -13.90 1.80 -11.37
CA GLY A 112 -13.42 2.76 -12.32
C GLY A 112 -12.44 2.23 -13.34
N ALA A 113 -12.87 1.25 -14.07
CA ALA A 113 -12.33 1.08 -15.41
C ALA A 113 -12.59 2.38 -16.20
N VAL A 114 -11.53 3.06 -16.62
CA VAL A 114 -11.63 4.15 -17.60
C VAL A 114 -12.38 3.56 -18.80
N LYS A 115 -13.61 4.00 -19.04
CA LYS A 115 -14.30 3.63 -20.28
C LYS A 115 -13.61 4.43 -21.39
N PRO A 116 -12.89 3.80 -22.31
CA PRO A 116 -12.28 4.49 -23.44
C PRO A 116 -13.42 5.13 -24.25
N GLY A 117 -13.38 6.43 -24.44
CA GLY A 117 -14.27 7.14 -25.35
C GLY A 117 -15.16 8.22 -24.75
N GLU A 118 -15.35 8.30 -23.46
CA GLU A 118 -16.23 9.31 -22.84
C GLU A 118 -15.50 10.51 -22.20
N GLY A 119 -14.21 10.64 -22.37
CA GLY A 119 -13.45 11.79 -21.86
C GLY A 119 -13.41 11.92 -20.32
N GLN A 120 -13.94 10.96 -19.61
CA GLN A 120 -13.85 10.93 -18.15
C GLN A 120 -12.50 10.42 -17.73
N VAL A 121 -11.63 11.36 -17.36
CA VAL A 121 -10.41 11.06 -16.62
C VAL A 121 -10.81 10.68 -15.20
N TRP A 122 -10.38 9.50 -14.75
CA TRP A 122 -10.47 9.14 -13.34
C TRP A 122 -9.70 10.15 -12.52
N PHE A 123 -10.43 10.90 -11.72
CA PHE A 123 -9.80 11.85 -10.82
C PHE A 123 -9.33 11.10 -9.57
N GLU A 124 -8.02 10.98 -9.44
CA GLU A 124 -7.43 10.74 -8.13
C GLU A 124 -7.97 11.76 -7.15
N ARG A 125 -8.48 11.30 -6.04
CA ARG A 125 -8.84 12.21 -4.95
C ARG A 125 -7.58 12.84 -4.37
N LYS A 126 -7.73 14.01 -3.76
CA LYS A 126 -6.61 14.77 -3.23
C LYS A 126 -5.70 13.92 -2.35
N ALA A 127 -6.26 13.13 -1.44
CA ALA A 127 -5.48 12.25 -0.55
C ALA A 127 -4.66 11.20 -1.33
N THR A 128 -5.26 10.56 -2.34
CA THR A 128 -4.56 9.58 -3.20
C THR A 128 -3.45 10.27 -3.97
N ARG A 129 -3.74 11.40 -4.61
CA ARG A 129 -2.75 12.17 -5.37
C ARG A 129 -1.60 12.67 -4.52
N ASP A 130 -1.88 13.23 -3.34
CA ASP A 130 -0.84 13.71 -2.44
C ASP A 130 0.06 12.56 -1.97
N TYR A 131 -0.54 11.40 -1.69
CA TYR A 131 0.18 10.21 -1.27
C TYR A 131 1.05 9.61 -2.39
N THR A 132 0.51 9.47 -3.60
CA THR A 132 1.27 8.96 -4.75
C THR A 132 2.36 9.93 -5.18
N ALA A 133 2.13 11.25 -5.06
CA ALA A 133 3.14 12.28 -5.31
C ALA A 133 4.28 12.20 -4.28
N GLU A 134 3.98 11.98 -3.00
CA GLU A 134 5.00 11.80 -1.96
C GLU A 134 5.82 10.51 -2.18
N MET A 135 5.17 9.42 -2.60
CA MET A 135 5.87 8.20 -3.02
C MET A 135 6.86 8.48 -4.15
N ALA A 136 6.41 9.19 -5.19
CA ALA A 136 7.28 9.56 -6.32
C ALA A 136 8.44 10.47 -5.89
N ARG A 137 8.18 11.43 -5.00
CA ARG A 137 9.20 12.33 -4.45
C ARG A 137 10.28 11.57 -3.69
N ILE A 138 9.89 10.69 -2.76
CA ILE A 138 10.83 9.89 -1.97
C ILE A 138 11.58 8.91 -2.88
N ALA A 139 10.88 8.27 -3.82
CA ALA A 139 11.50 7.34 -4.75
C ALA A 139 12.57 8.01 -5.63
N SER A 140 12.32 9.23 -6.11
CA SER A 140 13.25 9.92 -7.01
C SER A 140 14.34 10.69 -6.29
N LEU A 141 14.02 11.41 -5.21
CA LEU A 141 14.93 12.34 -4.54
C LEU A 141 15.54 11.78 -3.25
N GLY A 142 14.88 10.83 -2.59
CA GLY A 142 15.37 10.23 -1.34
C GLY A 142 16.47 9.19 -1.57
N SER A 143 17.13 8.79 -0.49
CA SER A 143 18.05 7.64 -0.46
C SER A 143 17.28 6.31 -0.48
N LEU A 144 18.02 5.19 -0.58
CA LEU A 144 17.43 3.86 -0.40
C LEU A 144 16.81 3.72 1.00
N GLU A 145 17.49 4.22 2.03
CA GLU A 145 17.07 4.18 3.42
C GLU A 145 15.78 4.98 3.63
N ASP A 146 15.66 6.17 3.06
CA ASP A 146 14.43 6.98 3.10
C ASP A 146 13.26 6.20 2.51
N GLY A 147 13.49 5.58 1.36
CA GLY A 147 12.48 4.75 0.70
C GLY A 147 12.09 3.51 1.49
N LEU A 148 13.06 2.83 2.12
CA LEU A 148 12.78 1.65 2.96
C LEU A 148 12.02 2.01 4.25
N VAL A 149 12.33 3.15 4.88
CA VAL A 149 11.58 3.66 6.04
C VAL A 149 10.15 4.01 5.64
N PHE A 150 9.98 4.68 4.51
CA PHE A 150 8.66 5.01 3.99
C PHE A 150 7.84 3.74 3.65
N LEU A 151 8.46 2.76 2.98
CA LEU A 151 7.85 1.45 2.70
C LEU A 151 7.41 0.75 3.98
N TRP A 152 8.31 0.70 4.98
CA TRP A 152 7.98 0.13 6.28
C TRP A 152 6.78 0.83 6.93
N ALA A 153 6.69 2.15 6.89
CA ALA A 153 5.58 2.90 7.46
C ALA A 153 4.25 2.58 6.75
N MET A 154 4.27 2.48 5.41
CA MET A 154 3.12 2.07 4.61
C MET A 154 2.61 0.68 5.02
N GLU A 155 3.51 -0.30 5.06
CA GLU A 155 3.17 -1.68 5.40
C GLU A 155 2.76 -1.81 6.88
N LYS A 156 3.39 -1.06 7.79
CA LYS A 156 3.03 -1.05 9.20
C LYS A 156 1.60 -0.56 9.44
N VAL A 157 1.18 0.51 8.76
CA VAL A 157 -0.20 1.00 8.81
C VAL A 157 -1.16 -0.01 8.19
N LYS A 158 -0.78 -0.61 7.06
CA LYS A 158 -1.57 -1.63 6.36
C LYS A 158 -1.81 -2.85 7.25
N VAL A 159 -0.75 -3.43 7.83
CA VAL A 159 -0.83 -4.58 8.74
C VAL A 159 -1.67 -4.26 9.98
N ALA A 160 -1.48 -3.10 10.60
CA ALA A 160 -2.24 -2.72 11.79
C ALA A 160 -3.74 -2.51 11.51
N ARG A 161 -4.09 -2.02 10.30
CA ARG A 161 -5.49 -1.92 9.85
C ARG A 161 -6.17 -3.29 9.77
N PHE A 162 -5.41 -4.36 9.54
CA PHE A 162 -5.89 -5.69 9.22
C PHE A 162 -5.54 -6.76 10.26
N LEU A 163 -4.98 -6.38 11.44
CA LEU A 163 -4.70 -7.32 12.54
C LEU A 163 -5.98 -7.92 13.18
N GLY A 164 -7.19 -7.49 12.74
CA GLY A 164 -8.43 -8.21 13.00
C GLY A 164 -8.75 -9.24 11.91
N GLU A 165 -8.62 -8.84 10.64
CA GLU A 165 -8.83 -9.65 9.43
C GLU A 165 -8.12 -8.95 8.26
N PRO A 166 -7.33 -9.61 7.42
CA PRO A 166 -6.79 -8.99 6.22
C PRO A 166 -7.94 -8.46 5.35
N LEU A 167 -7.71 -7.40 4.58
CA LEU A 167 -8.68 -6.92 3.58
C LEU A 167 -9.22 -8.06 2.71
N PHE A 168 -8.37 -9.01 2.45
CA PHE A 168 -8.67 -10.32 1.89
C PHE A 168 -9.77 -11.05 2.66
N CYS A 169 -9.80 -11.02 4.00
CA CYS A 169 -10.85 -11.68 4.80
C CYS A 169 -12.13 -10.85 4.87
N ILE A 170 -12.06 -9.51 4.86
CA ILE A 170 -13.25 -8.65 4.78
C ILE A 170 -13.97 -8.88 3.45
N LEU A 171 -13.22 -8.93 2.35
CA LEU A 171 -13.76 -9.23 1.04
C LEU A 171 -14.26 -10.70 0.94
N ILE A 172 -13.56 -11.68 1.54
CA ILE A 172 -14.04 -13.07 1.65
C ILE A 172 -15.29 -13.17 2.53
N ALA A 173 -15.39 -12.43 3.63
CA ALA A 173 -16.58 -12.43 4.48
C ALA A 173 -17.81 -11.87 3.75
N LEU A 174 -17.64 -10.82 2.92
CA LEU A 174 -18.67 -10.34 2.00
C LEU A 174 -19.12 -11.42 1.00
N THR A 175 -18.25 -12.38 0.67
CA THR A 175 -18.56 -13.46 -0.27
C THR A 175 -19.33 -14.63 0.35
N ARG A 176 -19.39 -14.73 1.69
CA ARG A 176 -20.07 -15.81 2.41
C ARG A 176 -21.47 -15.46 2.89
N SER A 177 -21.88 -14.20 2.75
CA SER A 177 -23.20 -13.71 3.22
C SER A 177 -24.27 -13.66 2.12
N THR A 178 -24.00 -14.21 0.95
CA THR A 178 -24.94 -14.47 -0.16
C THR A 178 -25.01 -15.98 -0.40
#